data_5f9a7324aa6021263fd9276ce1392443
#
_entry.id   5f9a7324aa6021263fd9276ce1392443
#
_cell.length_a   1.000
_cell.length_b   1.000
_cell.length_c   1.000
_cell.angle_alpha   90.00
_cell.angle_beta   90.00
_cell.angle_gamma   90.00
#
_symmetry.space_group_name_H-M   'P 1'
#
loop_
_entity.id
_entity.type
_entity.pdbx_description
1 polymer ?
#
loop_
_entity_poly.entity_id
_entity_poly.type
_entity_poly.pdbx_seq_one_letter_code
_entity_poly.pdbx_strand_id
1 'polypeptide(L)'
;MESLEQIKSRVEATVPGAKVEIVQNGSPSQQHSLLLDNEHAVAIARFLRVDPALCLDFCSNVTGIDWLDRTVKKSTKVKKLVDGQEKEIVETTEEKIPGYLEAVYHLYSITLKQGPVVIRMRTGDRAEGAPLPSLTPVWRSAEFQEREIFDLYGIRFDGHPDLRRILMWDEFEDHPMRKDYVQPDDFEWEPTPHDEVLARAKQHYTPRPQLDGAEKITATD
;
A
#
# COMPACT_ATOMS: atom_id res chain seq x y z
N MET A 1 -8.57 -23.28 7.71
CA MET A 1 -7.98 -22.05 8.26
C MET A 1 -8.97 -21.43 9.23
N GLU A 2 -8.51 -20.92 10.37
CA GLU A 2 -9.35 -20.21 11.33
C GLU A 2 -9.95 -18.93 10.71
N SER A 3 -11.09 -18.47 11.23
CA SER A 3 -11.64 -17.17 10.81
C SER A 3 -10.79 -16.01 11.35
N LEU A 4 -10.88 -14.83 10.71
CA LEU A 4 -10.13 -13.65 11.19
C LEU A 4 -10.55 -13.23 12.60
N GLU A 5 -11.82 -13.45 12.98
CA GLU A 5 -12.31 -13.20 14.32
C GLU A 5 -11.64 -14.12 15.37
N GLN A 6 -11.47 -15.40 15.02
CA GLN A 6 -10.76 -16.36 15.89
C GLN A 6 -9.29 -15.98 16.02
N ILE A 7 -8.62 -15.66 14.91
CA ILE A 7 -7.21 -15.20 14.91
C ILE A 7 -7.08 -13.94 15.77
N LYS A 8 -7.93 -12.94 15.59
CA LYS A 8 -7.96 -11.71 16.39
C LYS A 8 -8.08 -12.03 17.87
N SER A 9 -9.08 -12.81 18.26
CA SER A 9 -9.31 -13.16 19.67
C SER A 9 -8.11 -13.88 20.31
N ARG A 10 -7.43 -14.73 19.56
CA ARG A 10 -6.22 -15.43 20.03
C ARG A 10 -5.03 -14.50 20.18
N VAL A 11 -4.85 -13.56 19.23
CA VAL A 11 -3.80 -12.54 19.32
C VAL A 11 -3.99 -11.68 20.55
N GLU A 12 -5.20 -11.14 20.76
CA GLU A 12 -5.52 -10.27 21.89
C GLU A 12 -5.43 -11.01 23.24
N ALA A 13 -5.70 -12.31 23.25
CA ALA A 13 -5.53 -13.14 24.47
C ALA A 13 -4.05 -13.47 24.78
N THR A 14 -3.19 -13.56 23.75
CA THR A 14 -1.80 -14.01 23.91
C THR A 14 -0.81 -12.85 24.04
N VAL A 15 -1.07 -11.73 23.36
CA VAL A 15 -0.22 -10.54 23.38
C VAL A 15 -0.89 -9.46 24.24
N PRO A 16 -0.47 -9.25 25.50
CA PRO A 16 -1.11 -8.29 26.38
C PRO A 16 -1.04 -6.87 25.83
N GLY A 17 -2.19 -6.21 25.80
CA GLY A 17 -2.31 -4.82 25.32
C GLY A 17 -2.49 -4.68 23.81
N ALA A 18 -2.28 -5.73 23.03
CA ALA A 18 -2.45 -5.70 21.58
C ALA A 18 -3.90 -5.39 21.19
N LYS A 19 -4.04 -4.53 20.18
CA LYS A 19 -5.32 -4.18 19.57
C LYS A 19 -5.28 -4.57 18.09
N VAL A 20 -6.27 -5.34 17.68
CA VAL A 20 -6.39 -5.79 16.29
C VAL A 20 -7.78 -5.44 15.79
N GLU A 21 -7.85 -4.81 14.63
CA GLU A 21 -9.11 -4.48 13.97
C GLU A 21 -9.27 -5.28 12.68
N ILE A 22 -10.49 -5.70 12.37
CA ILE A 22 -10.79 -6.36 11.10
C ILE A 22 -11.19 -5.29 10.10
N VAL A 23 -10.39 -5.14 9.04
CA VAL A 23 -10.68 -4.24 7.93
C VAL A 23 -11.44 -5.00 6.87
N GLN A 24 -12.68 -4.59 6.67
CA GLN A 24 -13.57 -5.16 5.66
C GLN A 24 -13.10 -4.75 4.26
N ASN A 25 -13.02 -5.71 3.35
CA ASN A 25 -12.76 -5.45 1.93
C ASN A 25 -14.07 -5.57 1.16
N GLY A 26 -14.55 -4.45 0.60
CA GLY A 26 -15.77 -4.40 -0.22
C GLY A 26 -15.57 -4.84 -1.67
N SER A 27 -14.35 -5.24 -2.08
CA SER A 27 -14.10 -5.76 -3.42
C SER A 27 -14.69 -7.17 -3.61
N PRO A 28 -14.89 -7.64 -4.85
CA PRO A 28 -15.41 -8.99 -5.12
C PRO A 28 -14.57 -10.11 -4.47
N SER A 29 -13.29 -9.88 -4.19
CA SER A 29 -12.43 -10.88 -3.53
C SER A 29 -12.80 -11.11 -2.07
N GLN A 30 -13.49 -10.16 -1.42
CA GLN A 30 -13.87 -10.18 0.00
C GLN A 30 -12.73 -10.57 0.95
N GLN A 31 -11.49 -10.34 0.53
CA GLN A 31 -10.31 -10.64 1.32
C GLN A 31 -10.14 -9.60 2.43
N HIS A 32 -10.76 -9.86 3.56
CA HIS A 32 -10.63 -9.03 4.76
C HIS A 32 -9.22 -9.14 5.34
N SER A 33 -8.82 -8.18 6.16
CA SER A 33 -7.47 -8.10 6.72
C SER A 33 -7.49 -7.68 8.18
N LEU A 34 -6.41 -7.94 8.90
CA LEU A 34 -6.19 -7.53 10.27
C LEU A 34 -5.33 -6.28 10.30
N LEU A 35 -5.85 -5.19 10.82
CA LEU A 35 -5.08 -3.99 11.13
C LEU A 35 -4.47 -4.15 12.52
N LEU A 36 -3.15 -4.09 12.59
CA LEU A 36 -2.39 -4.20 13.82
C LEU A 36 -2.10 -2.82 14.40
N ASP A 37 -2.03 -2.72 15.71
CA ASP A 37 -1.39 -1.57 16.34
C ASP A 37 0.14 -1.66 16.16
N ASN A 38 0.78 -0.53 15.91
CA ASN A 38 2.21 -0.49 15.59
C ASN A 38 3.09 -0.87 16.79
N GLU A 39 2.62 -0.62 18.01
CA GLU A 39 3.38 -0.89 19.25
C GLU A 39 3.60 -2.38 19.45
N HIS A 40 2.58 -3.19 19.17
CA HIS A 40 2.61 -4.64 19.38
C HIS A 40 2.82 -5.44 18.10
N ALA A 41 2.95 -4.78 16.94
CA ALA A 41 2.97 -5.45 15.64
C ALA A 41 4.04 -6.53 15.51
N VAL A 42 5.26 -6.32 16.02
CA VAL A 42 6.34 -7.32 16.00
C VAL A 42 6.00 -8.52 16.91
N ALA A 43 5.38 -8.29 18.09
CA ALA A 43 4.98 -9.36 18.99
C ALA A 43 3.84 -10.19 18.39
N ILE A 44 2.86 -9.52 17.79
CA ILE A 44 1.76 -10.15 17.05
C ILE A 44 2.31 -10.98 15.89
N ALA A 45 3.20 -10.41 15.08
CA ALA A 45 3.82 -11.09 13.96
C ALA A 45 4.57 -12.37 14.39
N ARG A 46 5.32 -12.31 15.49
CA ARG A 46 5.99 -13.49 16.06
C ARG A 46 4.98 -14.54 16.49
N PHE A 47 3.91 -14.15 17.17
CA PHE A 47 2.83 -15.08 17.54
C PHE A 47 2.24 -15.75 16.29
N LEU A 48 1.84 -14.99 15.28
CA LEU A 48 1.24 -15.52 14.05
C LEU A 48 2.16 -16.52 13.33
N ARG A 49 3.48 -16.31 13.40
CA ARG A 49 4.46 -17.22 12.80
C ARG A 49 4.64 -18.52 13.60
N VAL A 50 4.65 -18.44 14.94
CA VAL A 50 5.08 -19.56 15.80
C VAL A 50 3.91 -20.39 16.30
N ASP A 51 2.70 -19.83 16.32
CA ASP A 51 1.51 -20.52 16.79
C ASP A 51 1.24 -21.79 15.96
N PRO A 52 1.11 -22.99 16.60
CA PRO A 52 1.00 -24.25 15.88
C PRO A 52 -0.23 -24.40 15.00
N ALA A 53 -1.31 -23.68 15.32
CA ALA A 53 -2.54 -23.74 14.53
C ALA A 53 -2.54 -22.77 13.32
N LEU A 54 -1.71 -21.74 13.37
CA LEU A 54 -1.58 -20.75 12.30
C LEU A 54 -0.32 -20.99 11.48
N CYS A 55 0.84 -21.10 12.13
CA CYS A 55 2.15 -21.36 11.55
C CYS A 55 2.39 -20.55 10.26
N LEU A 56 2.13 -19.21 10.32
CA LEU A 56 2.29 -18.34 9.15
C LEU A 56 3.79 -18.12 8.89
N ASP A 57 4.44 -19.13 8.38
CA ASP A 57 5.89 -19.22 8.19
C ASP A 57 6.41 -18.49 6.94
N PHE A 58 5.52 -18.09 6.03
CA PHE A 58 5.89 -17.46 4.78
C PHE A 58 5.15 -16.12 4.55
N CYS A 59 5.92 -15.04 4.38
CA CYS A 59 5.44 -13.76 3.87
C CYS A 59 5.71 -13.72 2.36
N SER A 60 4.63 -13.81 1.57
CA SER A 60 4.74 -13.88 0.11
C SER A 60 4.90 -12.52 -0.54
N ASN A 61 4.25 -11.51 0.03
CA ASN A 61 4.25 -10.16 -0.52
C ASN A 61 4.08 -9.11 0.57
N VAL A 62 4.79 -7.98 0.40
CA VAL A 62 4.55 -6.75 1.16
C VAL A 62 4.35 -5.62 0.18
N THR A 63 3.30 -4.83 0.35
CA THR A 63 3.02 -3.70 -0.55
C THR A 63 2.65 -2.44 0.24
N GLY A 64 3.00 -1.27 -0.31
CA GLY A 64 2.62 0.02 0.21
C GLY A 64 1.29 0.50 -0.37
N ILE A 65 0.54 1.28 0.40
CA ILE A 65 -0.66 1.98 -0.08
C ILE A 65 -0.61 3.42 0.42
N ASP A 66 -0.90 4.34 -0.47
CA ASP A 66 -1.08 5.76 -0.14
C ASP A 66 -2.56 6.12 -0.07
N TRP A 67 -3.00 6.59 1.09
CA TRP A 67 -4.35 7.08 1.34
C TRP A 67 -4.34 8.60 1.49
N LEU A 68 -4.96 9.30 0.53
CA LEU A 68 -5.13 10.75 0.59
C LEU A 68 -6.16 11.14 1.65
N ASP A 69 -6.11 12.39 2.07
CA ASP A 69 -7.16 13.00 2.89
C ASP A 69 -8.52 12.79 2.24
N ARG A 70 -9.49 12.41 3.03
CA ARG A 70 -10.86 12.20 2.54
C ARG A 70 -11.87 12.80 3.47
N THR A 71 -12.94 13.35 2.89
CA THR A 71 -14.10 13.82 3.64
C THR A 71 -15.19 12.76 3.57
N VAL A 72 -15.62 12.26 4.72
CA VAL A 72 -16.72 11.31 4.84
C VAL A 72 -17.96 12.04 5.34
N LYS A 73 -19.06 11.90 4.61
CA LYS A 73 -20.38 12.44 5.02
C LYS A 73 -21.07 11.38 5.87
N LYS A 74 -21.20 11.65 7.17
CA LYS A 74 -22.00 10.83 8.08
C LYS A 74 -23.41 11.44 8.18
N SER A 75 -24.41 10.70 7.73
CA SER A 75 -25.82 11.08 7.85
C SER A 75 -26.39 10.45 9.10
N THR A 76 -26.68 11.26 10.11
CA THR A 76 -27.31 10.80 11.36
C THR A 76 -28.76 11.29 11.37
N LYS A 77 -29.69 10.36 11.60
CA LYS A 77 -31.11 10.71 11.80
C LYS A 77 -31.27 11.23 13.21
N VAL A 78 -31.59 12.51 13.35
CA VAL A 78 -31.89 13.16 14.64
C VAL A 78 -33.34 13.50 14.68
N LYS A 79 -34.04 13.13 15.75
CA LYS A 79 -35.44 13.56 16.00
C LYS A 79 -35.41 14.97 16.56
N LYS A 80 -35.95 15.93 15.81
CA LYS A 80 -36.14 17.31 16.29
C LYS A 80 -37.64 17.63 16.35
N LEU A 81 -38.05 18.32 17.40
CA LEU A 81 -39.39 18.91 17.51
C LEU A 81 -39.44 20.14 16.59
N VAL A 82 -40.21 20.03 15.52
CA VAL A 82 -40.54 21.14 14.62
C VAL A 82 -42.06 21.30 14.67
N ASP A 83 -42.55 22.49 15.07
CA ASP A 83 -43.97 22.82 15.21
C ASP A 83 -44.77 21.87 16.13
N GLY A 84 -44.14 21.40 17.23
CA GLY A 84 -44.79 20.51 18.20
C GLY A 84 -44.95 19.06 17.75
N GLN A 85 -44.39 18.67 16.61
CA GLN A 85 -44.37 17.30 16.12
C GLN A 85 -42.92 16.78 15.99
N GLU A 86 -42.69 15.56 16.43
CA GLU A 86 -41.38 14.90 16.22
C GLU A 86 -41.20 14.59 14.71
N LYS A 87 -40.25 15.27 14.08
CA LYS A 87 -39.82 14.96 12.72
C LYS A 87 -38.38 14.43 12.72
N GLU A 88 -38.16 13.34 11.98
CA GLU A 88 -36.82 12.86 11.72
C GLU A 88 -36.15 13.78 10.69
N ILE A 89 -35.07 14.45 11.12
CA ILE A 89 -34.23 15.28 10.25
C ILE A 89 -32.90 14.55 10.06
N VAL A 90 -32.45 14.41 8.81
CA VAL A 90 -31.13 13.86 8.48
C VAL A 90 -30.13 15.00 8.60
N GLU A 91 -29.31 14.97 9.65
CA GLU A 91 -28.15 15.86 9.75
C GLU A 91 -26.96 15.19 9.11
N THR A 92 -26.36 15.86 8.12
CA THR A 92 -25.15 15.39 7.47
C THR A 92 -23.96 16.13 8.07
N THR A 93 -23.10 15.40 8.79
CA THR A 93 -21.85 15.92 9.33
C THR A 93 -20.70 15.48 8.43
N GLU A 94 -19.86 16.41 8.02
CA GLU A 94 -18.64 16.12 7.27
C GLU A 94 -17.48 15.91 8.25
N GLU A 95 -16.89 14.72 8.21
CA GLU A 95 -15.70 14.38 8.98
C GLU A 95 -14.51 14.26 8.04
N LYS A 96 -13.46 15.05 8.28
CA LYS A 96 -12.20 14.93 7.55
C LYS A 96 -11.36 13.84 8.20
N ILE A 97 -11.03 12.81 7.43
CA ILE A 97 -10.10 11.77 7.82
C ILE A 97 -8.76 12.09 7.15
N PRO A 98 -7.70 12.35 7.95
CA PRO A 98 -6.38 12.63 7.40
C PRO A 98 -5.86 11.43 6.61
N GLY A 99 -5.04 11.70 5.61
CA GLY A 99 -4.35 10.67 4.85
C GLY A 99 -3.27 9.98 5.67
N TYR A 100 -2.92 8.78 5.27
CA TYR A 100 -1.87 7.97 5.88
C TYR A 100 -1.26 7.03 4.84
N LEU A 101 -0.09 6.50 5.17
CA LEU A 101 0.53 5.42 4.41
C LEU A 101 0.26 4.09 5.11
N GLU A 102 0.21 3.01 4.35
CA GLU A 102 -0.11 1.69 4.88
C GLU A 102 0.83 0.65 4.27
N ALA A 103 1.33 -0.27 5.10
CA ALA A 103 2.04 -1.46 4.66
C ALA A 103 1.15 -2.69 4.85
N VAL A 104 1.03 -3.50 3.80
CA VAL A 104 0.15 -4.67 3.73
C VAL A 104 0.98 -5.92 3.47
N TYR A 105 0.88 -6.90 4.35
CA TYR A 105 1.63 -8.16 4.29
C TYR A 105 0.68 -9.31 4.02
N HIS A 106 1.03 -10.16 3.05
CA HIS A 106 0.29 -11.37 2.71
C HIS A 106 1.04 -12.60 3.26
N LEU A 107 0.45 -13.23 4.24
CA LEU A 107 1.05 -14.32 5.00
C LEU A 107 0.41 -15.65 4.66
N TYR A 108 1.23 -16.67 4.53
CA TYR A 108 0.83 -18.05 4.27
C TYR A 108 1.51 -19.00 5.24
N SER A 109 0.87 -20.12 5.48
CA SER A 109 1.49 -21.28 6.08
C SER A 109 1.85 -22.30 4.98
N ILE A 110 3.14 -22.45 4.71
CA ILE A 110 3.61 -23.52 3.83
C ILE A 110 3.47 -24.87 4.52
N THR A 111 3.79 -24.91 5.81
CA THR A 111 3.68 -26.12 6.65
C THR A 111 2.25 -26.67 6.69
N LEU A 112 1.25 -25.82 6.93
CA LEU A 112 -0.15 -26.23 7.04
C LEU A 112 -0.91 -26.10 5.71
N LYS A 113 -0.27 -25.61 4.64
CA LYS A 113 -0.86 -25.39 3.29
C LYS A 113 -2.12 -24.54 3.35
N GLN A 114 -2.08 -23.43 4.06
CA GLN A 114 -3.22 -22.52 4.23
C GLN A 114 -2.79 -21.05 4.10
N GLY A 115 -3.76 -20.18 3.84
CA GLY A 115 -3.59 -18.74 3.65
C GLY A 115 -4.40 -18.23 2.46
N PRO A 116 -4.28 -16.94 2.12
CA PRO A 116 -3.54 -15.92 2.83
C PRO A 116 -4.24 -15.39 4.09
N VAL A 117 -3.46 -14.99 5.09
CA VAL A 117 -3.86 -14.04 6.12
C VAL A 117 -3.21 -12.71 5.78
N VAL A 118 -4.02 -11.66 5.68
CA VAL A 118 -3.52 -10.32 5.34
C VAL A 118 -3.47 -9.49 6.61
N ILE A 119 -2.28 -8.96 6.94
CA ILE A 119 -2.11 -7.99 8.02
C ILE A 119 -1.72 -6.63 7.46
N ARG A 120 -2.10 -5.58 8.18
CA ARG A 120 -1.86 -4.18 7.81
C ARG A 120 -1.30 -3.39 8.98
N MET A 121 -0.43 -2.44 8.66
CA MET A 121 0.04 -1.42 9.59
C MET A 121 -0.11 -0.05 8.94
N ARG A 122 -0.49 0.96 9.73
CA ARG A 122 -0.73 2.32 9.25
C ARG A 122 0.20 3.31 9.93
N THR A 123 0.71 4.25 9.16
CA THR A 123 1.41 5.42 9.72
C THR A 123 0.40 6.37 10.36
N GLY A 124 0.89 7.26 11.21
CA GLY A 124 0.05 8.31 11.82
C GLY A 124 -0.40 9.38 10.84
N ASP A 125 0.39 9.61 9.79
CA ASP A 125 0.17 10.60 8.74
C ASP A 125 0.88 10.19 7.44
N ARG A 126 0.92 11.09 6.46
CA ARG A 126 1.61 10.94 5.18
C ARG A 126 2.97 11.62 5.14
N ALA A 127 3.54 11.99 6.29
CA ALA A 127 4.85 12.64 6.31
C ALA A 127 5.93 11.72 5.71
N GLU A 128 6.97 12.34 5.19
CA GLU A 128 8.15 11.60 4.76
C GLU A 128 8.83 10.97 5.99
N GLY A 129 9.22 9.70 5.85
CA GLY A 129 9.81 8.96 6.95
C GLY A 129 8.85 8.63 8.09
N ALA A 130 7.53 8.69 7.86
CA ALA A 130 6.54 8.24 8.85
C ALA A 130 6.83 6.79 9.26
N PRO A 131 6.98 6.49 10.57
CA PRO A 131 7.53 5.23 11.02
C PRO A 131 6.50 4.10 11.06
N LEU A 132 6.95 2.90 10.70
CA LEU A 132 6.31 1.62 11.01
C LEU A 132 7.36 0.66 11.56
N PRO A 133 7.00 -0.30 12.43
CA PRO A 133 7.93 -1.33 12.85
C PRO A 133 8.24 -2.30 11.71
N SER A 134 9.50 -2.65 11.51
CA SER A 134 9.91 -3.66 10.53
C SER A 134 9.50 -5.07 10.98
N LEU A 135 8.95 -5.85 10.08
CA LEU A 135 8.66 -7.26 10.28
C LEU A 135 9.74 -8.19 9.68
N THR A 136 10.81 -7.63 9.12
CA THR A 136 11.99 -8.37 8.64
C THR A 136 12.57 -9.33 9.70
N PRO A 137 12.64 -8.97 11.01
CA PRO A 137 13.10 -9.91 12.05
C PRO A 137 12.21 -11.13 12.22
N VAL A 138 10.96 -11.07 11.76
CA VAL A 138 10.01 -12.18 11.78
C VAL A 138 10.03 -12.93 10.45
N TRP A 139 9.88 -12.22 9.34
CA TRP A 139 9.91 -12.81 7.98
C TRP A 139 11.02 -12.17 7.16
N ARG A 140 12.13 -12.87 6.98
CA ARG A 140 13.27 -12.35 6.21
C ARG A 140 12.90 -12.01 4.75
N SER A 141 11.88 -12.64 4.19
CA SER A 141 11.38 -12.33 2.84
C SER A 141 10.81 -10.91 2.72
N ALA A 142 10.48 -10.25 3.84
CA ALA A 142 10.03 -8.85 3.84
C ALA A 142 11.17 -7.84 3.62
N GLU A 143 12.44 -8.23 3.80
CA GLU A 143 13.61 -7.31 3.80
C GLU A 143 13.65 -6.40 2.56
N PHE A 144 13.65 -6.98 1.37
CA PHE A 144 13.71 -6.19 0.14
C PHE A 144 12.39 -5.49 -0.19
N GLN A 145 11.27 -6.06 0.22
CA GLN A 145 9.95 -5.49 -0.02
C GLN A 145 9.68 -4.28 0.89
N GLU A 146 10.13 -4.30 2.12
CA GLU A 146 10.10 -3.14 3.01
C GLU A 146 11.01 -2.01 2.48
N ARG A 147 12.18 -2.33 1.92
CA ARG A 147 13.03 -1.36 1.22
C ARG A 147 12.34 -0.75 -0.01
N GLU A 148 11.63 -1.56 -0.79
CA GLU A 148 10.84 -1.08 -1.93
C GLU A 148 9.76 -0.09 -1.47
N ILE A 149 9.06 -0.39 -0.38
CA ILE A 149 8.04 0.50 0.18
C ILE A 149 8.69 1.79 0.74
N PHE A 150 9.82 1.67 1.41
CA PHE A 150 10.59 2.84 1.84
C PHE A 150 10.97 3.72 0.64
N ASP A 151 11.50 3.13 -0.40
CA ASP A 151 11.94 3.83 -1.60
C ASP A 151 10.79 4.53 -2.33
N LEU A 152 9.69 3.83 -2.56
CA LEU A 152 8.60 4.29 -3.43
C LEU A 152 7.50 5.08 -2.70
N TYR A 153 7.31 4.88 -1.39
CA TYR A 153 6.27 5.55 -0.58
C TYR A 153 6.83 6.42 0.56
N GLY A 154 8.11 6.26 0.94
CA GLY A 154 8.72 7.00 2.02
C GLY A 154 8.30 6.54 3.43
N ILE A 155 7.91 5.29 3.60
CA ILE A 155 7.66 4.69 4.92
C ILE A 155 8.99 4.27 5.53
N ARG A 156 9.31 4.76 6.73
CA ARG A 156 10.51 4.32 7.46
C ARG A 156 10.19 3.08 8.29
N PHE A 157 10.91 1.99 8.06
CA PHE A 157 10.77 0.77 8.83
C PHE A 157 11.75 0.70 9.99
N ASP A 158 11.28 0.96 11.21
CA ASP A 158 12.11 0.94 12.42
C ASP A 158 12.52 -0.49 12.76
N GLY A 159 13.83 -0.70 12.95
CA GLY A 159 14.40 -2.02 13.20
C GLY A 159 14.72 -2.83 11.94
N HIS A 160 14.59 -2.24 10.76
CA HIS A 160 15.04 -2.86 9.51
C HIS A 160 16.57 -2.94 9.47
N PRO A 161 17.18 -4.08 9.06
CA PRO A 161 18.63 -4.27 9.13
C PRO A 161 19.43 -3.40 8.15
N ASP A 162 18.86 -3.06 6.98
CA ASP A 162 19.55 -2.32 5.91
C ASP A 162 18.54 -1.49 5.11
N LEU A 163 18.01 -0.41 5.73
CA LEU A 163 16.99 0.44 5.10
C LEU A 163 17.64 1.50 4.20
N ARG A 164 17.70 1.21 2.93
CA ARG A 164 18.21 2.10 1.86
C ARG A 164 17.40 1.91 0.59
N ARG A 165 17.47 2.84 -0.35
CA ARG A 165 16.77 2.73 -1.65
C ARG A 165 17.18 1.46 -2.40
N ILE A 166 16.33 0.96 -3.26
CA ILE A 166 16.55 -0.28 -4.02
C ILE A 166 16.19 -0.15 -5.51
N LEU A 167 15.22 0.65 -5.85
CA LEU A 167 14.73 0.85 -7.23
C LEU A 167 15.16 2.21 -7.77
N MET A 168 15.03 3.26 -6.96
CA MET A 168 15.48 4.60 -7.33
C MET A 168 16.96 4.77 -7.00
N TRP A 169 17.63 5.69 -7.67
CA TRP A 169 19.03 6.04 -7.34
C TRP A 169 19.09 6.82 -6.01
N ASP A 170 20.26 6.85 -5.40
CA ASP A 170 20.44 7.34 -4.02
C ASP A 170 20.09 8.83 -3.85
N GLU A 171 20.32 9.65 -4.89
CA GLU A 171 20.04 11.09 -4.89
C GLU A 171 18.61 11.45 -5.27
N PHE A 172 17.77 10.47 -5.57
CA PHE A 172 16.36 10.72 -5.88
C PHE A 172 15.60 11.11 -4.60
N GLU A 173 15.04 12.32 -4.58
CA GLU A 173 14.44 12.90 -3.36
C GLU A 173 12.99 12.51 -3.14
N ASP A 174 12.26 12.15 -4.20
CA ASP A 174 10.81 11.89 -4.16
C ASP A 174 10.44 10.42 -3.94
N HIS A 175 9.13 10.18 -3.88
CA HIS A 175 8.52 8.86 -3.74
C HIS A 175 7.49 8.62 -4.87
N PRO A 176 7.88 7.97 -5.97
CA PRO A 176 7.11 7.97 -7.22
C PRO A 176 5.78 7.18 -7.16
N MET A 177 5.55 6.37 -6.13
CA MET A 177 4.28 5.66 -5.95
C MET A 177 3.28 6.40 -5.06
N ARG A 178 3.63 7.58 -4.55
CA ARG A 178 2.65 8.45 -3.89
C ARG A 178 1.68 9.04 -4.91
N LYS A 179 0.42 9.17 -4.54
CA LYS A 179 -0.64 9.68 -5.43
C LYS A 179 -0.52 11.16 -5.79
N ASP A 180 0.23 11.91 -5.04
CA ASP A 180 0.55 13.32 -5.25
C ASP A 180 1.90 13.54 -5.94
N TYR A 181 2.61 12.47 -6.30
CA TYR A 181 3.83 12.56 -7.08
C TYR A 181 3.54 13.10 -8.47
N VAL A 182 4.30 14.09 -8.87
CA VAL A 182 4.26 14.67 -10.23
C VAL A 182 5.59 14.36 -10.89
N GLN A 183 5.55 13.55 -11.93
CA GLN A 183 6.74 13.24 -12.69
C GLN A 183 7.28 14.53 -13.35
N PRO A 184 8.57 14.87 -13.16
CA PRO A 184 9.18 15.99 -13.86
C PRO A 184 9.13 15.79 -15.37
N ASP A 185 8.91 16.89 -16.11
CA ASP A 185 8.87 16.86 -17.57
C ASP A 185 10.24 16.50 -18.19
N ASP A 186 11.33 16.73 -17.43
CA ASP A 186 12.69 16.41 -17.84
C ASP A 186 13.44 15.74 -16.68
N PHE A 187 13.99 14.56 -16.94
CA PHE A 187 14.94 13.94 -16.03
C PHE A 187 16.33 14.53 -16.32
N GLU A 188 16.71 15.57 -15.61
CA GLU A 188 18.05 16.19 -15.69
C GLU A 188 19.21 15.18 -15.51
N TRP A 189 18.90 13.96 -15.07
CA TRP A 189 19.85 12.88 -14.85
C TRP A 189 20.12 12.01 -16.08
N GLU A 190 19.38 12.18 -17.17
CA GLU A 190 19.82 11.60 -18.44
C GLU A 190 20.96 12.45 -19.00
N PRO A 191 22.18 11.89 -19.10
CA PRO A 191 23.35 12.65 -19.61
C PRO A 191 23.23 13.07 -21.06
N THR A 192 22.11 12.77 -21.68
CA THR A 192 21.81 13.07 -23.08
C THR A 192 20.48 13.83 -23.15
N PRO A 193 20.47 15.16 -23.32
CA PRO A 193 19.25 15.90 -23.62
C PRO A 193 18.50 15.24 -24.77
N HIS A 194 17.21 15.01 -24.61
CA HIS A 194 16.38 14.37 -25.65
C HIS A 194 16.49 15.09 -27.00
N ASP A 195 16.63 16.41 -27.00
CA ASP A 195 16.84 17.22 -28.18
C ASP A 195 18.12 16.86 -28.92
N GLU A 196 19.21 16.56 -28.22
CA GLU A 196 20.45 16.12 -28.86
C GLU A 196 20.35 14.70 -29.43
N VAL A 197 19.64 13.79 -28.76
CA VAL A 197 19.41 12.43 -29.28
C VAL A 197 18.58 12.46 -30.53
N LEU A 198 17.52 13.27 -30.57
CA LEU A 198 16.69 13.46 -31.75
C LEU A 198 17.46 14.17 -32.89
N ALA A 199 18.32 15.15 -32.55
CA ALA A 199 19.17 15.82 -33.54
C ALA A 199 20.21 14.85 -34.13
N ARG A 200 20.87 14.05 -33.30
CA ARG A 200 21.81 13.00 -33.73
C ARG A 200 21.09 11.89 -34.51
N ALA A 201 19.92 11.46 -34.10
CA ALA A 201 19.12 10.52 -34.87
C ALA A 201 18.76 11.01 -36.23
N LYS A 202 18.39 12.30 -36.39
CA LYS A 202 18.15 12.92 -37.69
C LYS A 202 19.40 13.02 -38.59
N GLN A 203 20.60 13.13 -37.99
CA GLN A 203 21.86 13.14 -38.73
C GLN A 203 22.29 11.74 -39.21
N HIS A 204 21.99 10.71 -38.44
CA HIS A 204 22.44 9.34 -38.70
C HIS A 204 21.39 8.47 -39.43
N TYR A 205 20.11 8.80 -39.29
CA TYR A 205 19.04 8.10 -40.00
C TYR A 205 18.70 8.88 -41.27
N THR A 206 19.20 8.39 -42.38
CA THR A 206 18.64 8.79 -43.72
C THR A 206 17.18 8.34 -43.73
N PRO A 207 16.22 9.25 -43.98
CA PRO A 207 14.82 8.86 -44.14
C PRO A 207 14.74 7.77 -45.19
N ARG A 208 14.12 6.64 -44.87
CA ARG A 208 13.83 5.61 -45.88
C ARG A 208 13.05 6.32 -47.01
N PRO A 209 13.43 6.13 -48.28
CA PRO A 209 12.59 6.64 -49.37
C PRO A 209 11.18 6.11 -49.14
N GLN A 210 10.19 7.00 -49.13
CA GLN A 210 8.81 6.57 -49.17
C GLN A 210 8.66 5.76 -50.46
N LEU A 211 8.36 4.49 -50.33
CA LEU A 211 7.94 3.66 -51.46
C LEU A 211 6.57 4.20 -51.87
N ASP A 212 6.55 5.03 -52.90
CA ASP A 212 5.32 5.42 -53.56
C ASP A 212 4.67 4.14 -54.06
N GLY A 213 3.60 3.69 -53.41
CA GLY A 213 2.85 2.51 -53.84
C GLY A 213 2.47 1.51 -52.79
N ALA A 214 2.43 1.86 -51.51
CA ALA A 214 1.75 1.00 -50.53
C ALA A 214 0.22 1.11 -50.74
N GLU A 215 -0.35 0.14 -51.50
CA GLU A 215 -1.78 -0.08 -51.57
C GLU A 215 -2.37 -0.14 -50.17
N LYS A 216 -3.39 0.67 -49.92
CA LYS A 216 -4.24 0.58 -48.73
C LYS A 216 -4.90 -0.78 -48.72
N ILE A 217 -4.44 -1.68 -47.87
CA ILE A 217 -5.18 -2.90 -47.53
C ILE A 217 -6.41 -2.41 -46.75
N THR A 218 -7.51 -2.27 -47.46
CA THR A 218 -8.84 -2.14 -46.84
C THR A 218 -9.18 -3.49 -46.27
N ALA A 219 -9.27 -3.57 -44.96
CA ALA A 219 -9.90 -4.72 -44.28
C ALA A 219 -11.39 -4.71 -44.67
N THR A 220 -11.77 -5.64 -45.49
CA THR A 220 -13.16 -6.02 -45.75
C THR A 220 -13.30 -7.46 -45.33
N ASP A 221 -14.32 -7.68 -44.46
CA ASP A 221 -14.95 -8.89 -43.92
C ASP A 221 -14.27 -9.59 -42.76
#